data_17b574e15efad7a9135e62c84a4d0444
#
_entry.id   17b574e15efad7a9135e62c84a4d0444
#
_cell.length_a   1.000
_cell.length_b   1.000
_cell.length_c   1.000
_cell.angle_alpha   90.00
_cell.angle_beta   90.00
_cell.angle_gamma   90.00
#
_symmetry.space_group_name_H-M   'P 1'
#
loop_
_entity.id
_entity.type
_entity.pdbx_description
1 polymer ?
#
loop_
_entity_poly.entity_id
_entity_poly.type
_entity_poly.pdbx_seq_one_letter_code
_entity_poly.pdbx_strand_id
1 'polypeptide(L)'
;MTDPAVPTAQPRRALVTGASTGIGAATVRRLRADGWDVVATARRADRLEALAAQTGCTFFPADLTRADDVAALVAHVRGGGVLHSLVNNAGGAVGADSVEHGRAEDWLAMYERNVLATLRLTQQLLPDLRDSGAGDVLVLTSTAALDTYPGGGGYVAAKHAERVVATTLRLELVGQPVRVLEIAPGMVQTEEFSLNRLGGDADAAEAVYRGVAEPLVAEDVADAVAWALSRPHHVNVDLMVLRPRAQASNTVVARTE
;
A
#
# COMPACT_ATOMS: atom_id res chain seq x y z
N MET A 1 -0.63 -32.98 37.29
CA MET A 1 0.10 -32.90 36.02
C MET A 1 -0.38 -31.64 35.31
N THR A 2 0.35 -30.56 35.41
CA THR A 2 0.07 -29.32 34.70
C THR A 2 0.57 -29.49 33.25
N ASP A 3 -0.36 -29.38 32.31
CA ASP A 3 -0.11 -29.40 30.89
C ASP A 3 0.94 -28.28 30.55
N PRO A 4 2.05 -28.61 29.88
CA PRO A 4 3.01 -27.59 29.51
C PRO A 4 2.34 -26.60 28.57
N ALA A 5 2.30 -25.33 28.95
CA ALA A 5 1.78 -24.24 28.12
C ALA A 5 2.45 -24.30 26.74
N VAL A 6 1.65 -24.52 25.70
CA VAL A 6 2.09 -24.43 24.31
C VAL A 6 2.70 -23.04 24.14
N PRO A 7 3.96 -22.92 23.67
CA PRO A 7 4.57 -21.61 23.43
C PRO A 7 3.68 -20.85 22.45
N THR A 8 3.12 -19.73 22.86
CA THR A 8 2.40 -18.83 21.96
C THR A 8 3.40 -18.36 20.92
N ALA A 9 3.21 -18.77 19.65
CA ALA A 9 4.02 -18.29 18.54
C ALA A 9 4.04 -16.76 18.60
N GLN A 10 5.23 -16.18 18.49
CA GLN A 10 5.34 -14.71 18.48
C GLN A 10 4.45 -14.15 17.35
N PRO A 11 3.73 -13.03 17.58
CA PRO A 11 2.89 -12.44 16.56
C PRO A 11 3.74 -12.10 15.33
N ARG A 12 3.19 -12.36 14.13
CA ARG A 12 3.84 -11.90 12.91
C ARG A 12 3.92 -10.38 12.91
N ARG A 13 5.01 -9.84 12.37
CA ARG A 13 5.25 -8.39 12.37
C ARG A 13 5.23 -7.82 10.98
N ALA A 14 4.51 -6.71 10.79
CA ALA A 14 4.38 -6.02 9.50
C ALA A 14 4.79 -4.55 9.59
N LEU A 15 5.44 -4.04 8.53
CA LEU A 15 5.58 -2.61 8.27
C LEU A 15 4.53 -2.20 7.24
N VAL A 16 3.70 -1.20 7.57
CA VAL A 16 2.70 -0.63 6.66
C VAL A 16 3.06 0.81 6.32
N THR A 17 3.28 1.10 5.04
CA THR A 17 3.60 2.45 4.56
C THR A 17 2.35 3.23 4.16
N GLY A 18 2.42 4.58 4.18
CA GLY A 18 1.26 5.42 3.89
C GLY A 18 0.14 5.29 4.90
N ALA A 19 0.47 4.97 6.17
CA ALA A 19 -0.48 4.58 7.20
C ALA A 19 -1.23 5.74 7.87
N SER A 20 -0.99 6.99 7.48
CA SER A 20 -1.64 8.15 8.13
C SER A 20 -3.11 8.33 7.77
N THR A 21 -3.61 7.68 6.73
CA THR A 21 -5.00 7.80 6.24
C THR A 21 -5.38 6.64 5.31
N GLY A 22 -6.66 6.57 4.93
CA GLY A 22 -7.18 5.70 3.89
C GLY A 22 -6.80 4.23 4.05
N ILE A 23 -6.41 3.59 2.95
CA ILE A 23 -6.13 2.15 2.89
C ILE A 23 -5.02 1.74 3.87
N GLY A 24 -3.96 2.55 4.00
CA GLY A 24 -2.86 2.24 4.93
C GLY A 24 -3.32 2.22 6.38
N ALA A 25 -4.09 3.21 6.82
CA ALA A 25 -4.64 3.25 8.18
C ALA A 25 -5.63 2.11 8.43
N ALA A 26 -6.51 1.79 7.47
CA ALA A 26 -7.43 0.66 7.54
C ALA A 26 -6.66 -0.68 7.62
N THR A 27 -5.58 -0.83 6.84
CA THR A 27 -4.71 -2.02 6.88
C THR A 27 -4.06 -2.20 8.26
N VAL A 28 -3.56 -1.11 8.88
CA VAL A 28 -3.02 -1.17 10.24
C VAL A 28 -4.08 -1.65 11.23
N ARG A 29 -5.28 -1.05 11.20
CA ARG A 29 -6.40 -1.47 12.09
C ARG A 29 -6.73 -2.94 11.89
N ARG A 30 -6.85 -3.39 10.65
CA ARG A 30 -7.18 -4.78 10.33
C ARG A 30 -6.11 -5.76 10.80
N LEU A 31 -4.84 -5.53 10.49
CA LEU A 31 -3.76 -6.41 10.91
C LEU A 31 -3.60 -6.44 12.43
N ARG A 32 -3.76 -5.30 13.12
CA ARG A 32 -3.78 -5.27 14.60
C ARG A 32 -4.92 -6.09 15.19
N ALA A 33 -6.13 -6.00 14.60
CA ALA A 33 -7.27 -6.81 15.01
C ALA A 33 -7.03 -8.32 14.78
N ASP A 34 -6.27 -8.67 13.75
CA ASP A 34 -5.87 -10.05 13.44
C ASP A 34 -4.65 -10.53 14.27
N GLY A 35 -4.20 -9.74 15.26
CA GLY A 35 -3.14 -10.11 16.20
C GLY A 35 -1.70 -9.88 15.71
N TRP A 36 -1.51 -9.14 14.61
CA TRP A 36 -0.17 -8.78 14.14
C TRP A 36 0.47 -7.70 15.00
N ASP A 37 1.78 -7.73 15.16
CA ASP A 37 2.57 -6.57 15.54
C ASP A 37 2.77 -5.67 14.30
N VAL A 38 2.42 -4.38 14.39
CA VAL A 38 2.43 -3.49 13.23
C VAL A 38 3.25 -2.24 13.53
N VAL A 39 4.16 -1.93 12.62
CA VAL A 39 4.83 -0.63 12.52
C VAL A 39 4.14 0.18 11.44
N ALA A 40 3.57 1.32 11.80
CA ALA A 40 2.94 2.25 10.87
C ALA A 40 3.93 3.34 10.46
N THR A 41 4.05 3.66 9.17
CA THR A 41 4.88 4.79 8.72
C THR A 41 4.17 5.66 7.70
N ALA A 42 4.37 6.97 7.84
CA ALA A 42 3.95 8.04 6.95
C ALA A 42 4.65 9.33 7.35
N ARG A 43 4.44 10.43 6.62
CA ARG A 43 5.05 11.73 6.93
C ARG A 43 4.44 12.44 8.14
N ARG A 44 3.13 12.26 8.40
CA ARG A 44 2.38 13.00 9.43
C ARG A 44 2.43 12.27 10.77
N ALA A 45 3.24 12.78 11.68
CA ALA A 45 3.44 12.18 13.00
C ALA A 45 2.16 12.20 13.85
N ASP A 46 1.42 13.30 13.83
CA ASP A 46 0.16 13.48 14.57
C ASP A 46 -0.90 12.43 14.20
N ARG A 47 -1.03 12.13 12.90
CA ARG A 47 -1.97 11.11 12.41
C ARG A 47 -1.52 9.69 12.81
N LEU A 48 -0.22 9.44 12.77
CA LEU A 48 0.35 8.15 13.20
C LEU A 48 0.19 7.94 14.71
N GLU A 49 0.39 8.97 15.50
CA GLU A 49 0.19 8.94 16.95
C GLU A 49 -1.28 8.65 17.30
N ALA A 50 -2.22 9.32 16.62
CA ALA A 50 -3.65 9.04 16.79
C ALA A 50 -4.02 7.60 16.39
N LEU A 51 -3.44 7.06 15.31
CA LEU A 51 -3.64 5.68 14.89
C LEU A 51 -3.06 4.70 15.91
N ALA A 52 -1.87 4.98 16.45
CA ALA A 52 -1.22 4.17 17.48
C ALA A 52 -2.04 4.14 18.77
N ALA A 53 -2.59 5.28 19.20
CA ALA A 53 -3.48 5.35 20.36
C ALA A 53 -4.76 4.50 20.18
N GLN A 54 -5.29 4.39 18.96
CA GLN A 54 -6.47 3.58 18.65
C GLN A 54 -6.20 2.08 18.57
N THR A 55 -5.02 1.69 18.06
CA THR A 55 -4.74 0.31 17.64
C THR A 55 -3.66 -0.39 18.46
N GLY A 56 -2.86 0.36 19.22
CA GLY A 56 -1.67 -0.15 19.89
C GLY A 56 -0.54 -0.53 18.93
N CYS A 57 -0.55 -0.05 17.68
CA CYS A 57 0.58 -0.22 16.78
C CYS A 57 1.76 0.67 17.22
N THR A 58 2.97 0.31 16.84
CA THR A 58 4.11 1.22 16.89
C THR A 58 4.15 2.08 15.62
N PHE A 59 4.85 3.22 15.66
CA PHE A 59 4.96 4.04 14.47
C PHE A 59 6.31 4.75 14.37
N PHE A 60 6.67 5.12 13.14
CA PHE A 60 7.86 5.92 12.84
C PHE A 60 7.54 6.88 11.69
N PRO A 61 7.58 8.21 11.90
CA PRO A 61 7.35 9.18 10.83
C PRO A 61 8.53 9.18 9.85
N ALA A 62 8.25 9.04 8.55
CA ALA A 62 9.28 9.08 7.51
C ALA A 62 8.70 9.57 6.18
N ASP A 63 9.50 10.33 5.43
CA ASP A 63 9.28 10.61 4.03
C ASP A 63 10.10 9.62 3.18
N LEU A 64 9.41 8.67 2.55
CA LEU A 64 10.05 7.60 1.78
C LEU A 64 10.75 8.08 0.48
N THR A 65 10.60 9.36 0.13
CA THR A 65 11.37 9.97 -0.96
C THR A 65 12.76 10.41 -0.51
N ARG A 66 13.02 10.46 0.81
CA ARG A 66 14.29 10.87 1.41
C ARG A 66 15.09 9.65 1.87
N ALA A 67 16.31 9.51 1.37
CA ALA A 67 17.17 8.37 1.69
C ALA A 67 17.47 8.26 3.20
N ASP A 68 17.70 9.39 3.88
CA ASP A 68 18.01 9.43 5.32
C ASP A 68 16.82 8.97 6.15
N ASP A 69 15.59 9.38 5.79
CA ASP A 69 14.37 8.96 6.48
C ASP A 69 14.14 7.44 6.29
N VAL A 70 14.39 6.92 5.09
CA VAL A 70 14.30 5.48 4.81
C VAL A 70 15.31 4.70 5.65
N ALA A 71 16.57 5.17 5.74
CA ALA A 71 17.59 4.52 6.56
C ALA A 71 17.21 4.53 8.05
N ALA A 72 16.71 5.64 8.57
CA ALA A 72 16.25 5.75 9.96
C ALA A 72 15.05 4.83 10.24
N LEU A 73 14.06 4.76 9.32
CA LEU A 73 12.92 3.84 9.41
C LEU A 73 13.39 2.37 9.44
N VAL A 74 14.31 1.99 8.56
CA VAL A 74 14.86 0.62 8.51
C VAL A 74 15.57 0.27 9.83
N ALA A 75 16.38 1.19 10.37
CA ALA A 75 17.02 1.00 11.66
C ALA A 75 15.99 0.80 12.79
N HIS A 76 14.91 1.60 12.81
CA HIS A 76 13.82 1.46 13.77
C HIS A 76 13.11 0.10 13.62
N VAL A 77 12.82 -0.33 12.41
CA VAL A 77 12.17 -1.64 12.14
C VAL A 77 13.05 -2.78 12.65
N ARG A 78 14.35 -2.75 12.36
CA ARG A 78 15.33 -3.77 12.82
C ARG A 78 15.45 -3.83 14.33
N GLY A 79 15.39 -2.69 15.00
CA GLY A 79 15.44 -2.62 16.47
C GLY A 79 14.23 -3.25 17.18
N GLY A 80 13.12 -3.47 16.48
CA GLY A 80 11.87 -3.99 17.04
C GLY A 80 11.65 -5.51 16.84
N GLY A 81 12.59 -6.25 16.27
CA GLY A 81 12.51 -7.69 16.07
C GLY A 81 12.26 -8.11 14.61
N VAL A 82 11.95 -9.40 14.42
CA VAL A 82 11.82 -10.02 13.09
C VAL A 82 10.69 -9.38 12.28
N LEU A 83 10.99 -8.96 11.05
CA LEU A 83 10.00 -8.44 10.11
C LEU A 83 9.51 -9.59 9.22
N HIS A 84 8.20 -9.81 9.17
CA HIS A 84 7.59 -10.84 8.33
C HIS A 84 6.94 -10.26 7.07
N SER A 85 6.41 -9.03 7.11
CA SER A 85 5.71 -8.46 5.96
C SER A 85 6.00 -6.97 5.78
N LEU A 86 6.29 -6.59 4.55
CA LEU A 86 6.36 -5.19 4.10
C LEU A 86 5.13 -4.92 3.22
N VAL A 87 4.26 -4.02 3.66
CA VAL A 87 3.11 -3.54 2.89
C VAL A 87 3.45 -2.17 2.29
N ASN A 88 3.86 -2.17 1.03
CA ASN A 88 4.10 -0.96 0.24
C ASN A 88 2.76 -0.40 -0.23
N ASN A 89 2.18 0.48 0.58
CA ASN A 89 0.92 1.18 0.29
C ASN A 89 1.12 2.68 0.04
N ALA A 90 2.24 3.24 0.50
CA ALA A 90 2.55 4.65 0.28
C ALA A 90 2.60 4.97 -1.22
N GLY A 91 1.92 6.04 -1.62
CA GLY A 91 1.88 6.48 -2.99
C GLY A 91 0.89 7.63 -3.16
N GLY A 92 0.56 7.96 -4.40
CA GLY A 92 -0.44 8.98 -4.69
C GLY A 92 -0.32 9.53 -6.10
N ALA A 93 -1.34 10.28 -6.49
CA ALA A 93 -1.44 10.96 -7.78
C ALA A 93 -1.31 12.48 -7.61
N VAL A 94 -0.92 13.16 -8.68
CA VAL A 94 -0.90 14.61 -8.81
C VAL A 94 -1.56 14.98 -10.13
N GLY A 95 -2.58 15.82 -10.08
CA GLY A 95 -3.28 16.34 -11.26
C GLY A 95 -4.08 15.29 -12.04
N ALA A 96 -4.79 15.81 -13.04
CA ALA A 96 -5.56 15.01 -13.99
C ALA A 96 -5.45 15.61 -15.41
N ASP A 97 -4.33 16.26 -15.70
CA ASP A 97 -4.09 16.91 -16.98
C ASP A 97 -3.91 15.90 -18.11
N SER A 98 -4.24 16.32 -19.33
CA SER A 98 -3.92 15.56 -20.52
C SER A 98 -2.39 15.45 -20.71
N VAL A 99 -1.95 14.51 -21.51
CA VAL A 99 -0.50 14.37 -21.83
C VAL A 99 0.07 15.65 -22.46
N GLU A 100 -0.75 16.37 -23.23
CA GLU A 100 -0.38 17.63 -23.86
C GLU A 100 -0.08 18.75 -22.86
N HIS A 101 -0.80 18.79 -21.72
CA HIS A 101 -0.71 19.89 -20.76
C HIS A 101 -0.07 19.47 -19.43
N GLY A 102 0.18 18.18 -19.21
CA GLY A 102 0.76 17.64 -17.99
C GLY A 102 2.21 18.10 -17.79
N ARG A 103 2.54 18.50 -16.57
CA ARG A 103 3.88 18.98 -16.21
C ARG A 103 4.81 17.80 -15.92
N ALA A 104 6.01 17.83 -16.48
CA ALA A 104 7.03 16.79 -16.27
C ALA A 104 7.40 16.63 -14.79
N GLU A 105 7.41 17.72 -14.02
CA GLU A 105 7.70 17.72 -12.58
C GLU A 105 6.67 16.89 -11.80
N ASP A 106 5.39 16.96 -12.17
CA ASP A 106 4.33 16.18 -11.53
C ASP A 106 4.49 14.67 -11.84
N TRP A 107 4.89 14.33 -13.07
CA TRP A 107 5.20 12.95 -13.44
C TRP A 107 6.39 12.42 -12.64
N LEU A 108 7.47 13.20 -12.52
CA LEU A 108 8.64 12.84 -11.72
C LEU A 108 8.27 12.66 -10.24
N ALA A 109 7.47 13.57 -9.69
CA ALA A 109 7.00 13.46 -8.32
C ALA A 109 6.15 12.21 -8.09
N MET A 110 5.31 11.82 -9.05
CA MET A 110 4.55 10.56 -8.98
C MET A 110 5.47 9.34 -9.10
N TYR A 111 6.48 9.37 -9.96
CA TYR A 111 7.47 8.31 -10.09
C TYR A 111 8.27 8.14 -8.79
N GLU A 112 8.75 9.23 -8.21
CA GLU A 112 9.51 9.23 -6.96
C GLU A 112 8.73 8.59 -5.80
N ARG A 113 7.48 9.04 -5.60
CA ARG A 113 6.66 8.59 -4.45
C ARG A 113 6.04 7.21 -4.60
N ASN A 114 5.78 6.73 -5.83
CA ASN A 114 5.18 5.41 -6.04
C ASN A 114 6.24 4.35 -6.37
N VAL A 115 7.24 4.67 -7.19
CA VAL A 115 8.20 3.68 -7.69
C VAL A 115 9.46 3.63 -6.85
N LEU A 116 10.17 4.77 -6.75
CA LEU A 116 11.47 4.79 -6.08
C LEU A 116 11.35 4.63 -4.57
N ALA A 117 10.30 5.15 -3.95
CA ALA A 117 10.02 4.94 -2.53
C ALA A 117 9.79 3.45 -2.23
N THR A 118 8.95 2.77 -3.02
CA THR A 118 8.70 1.33 -2.93
C THR A 118 9.99 0.52 -3.16
N LEU A 119 10.75 0.86 -4.20
CA LEU A 119 11.99 0.17 -4.53
C LEU A 119 13.02 0.28 -3.40
N ARG A 120 13.34 1.50 -2.94
CA ARG A 120 14.36 1.76 -1.90
C ARG A 120 14.05 1.01 -0.60
N LEU A 121 12.81 1.12 -0.14
CA LEU A 121 12.42 0.46 1.10
C LEU A 121 12.45 -1.06 0.97
N THR A 122 11.95 -1.59 -0.14
CA THR A 122 11.99 -3.03 -0.43
C THR A 122 13.43 -3.54 -0.47
N GLN A 123 14.34 -2.86 -1.19
CA GLN A 123 15.75 -3.25 -1.25
C GLN A 123 16.41 -3.32 0.12
N GLN A 124 16.15 -2.36 0.99
CA GLN A 124 16.76 -2.30 2.31
C GLN A 124 16.21 -3.35 3.29
N LEU A 125 14.92 -3.71 3.18
CA LEU A 125 14.26 -4.68 4.08
C LEU A 125 14.22 -6.11 3.52
N LEU A 126 14.58 -6.32 2.26
CA LEU A 126 14.54 -7.66 1.65
C LEU A 126 15.42 -8.69 2.39
N PRO A 127 16.63 -8.35 2.89
CA PRO A 127 17.42 -9.27 3.72
C PRO A 127 16.65 -9.69 4.98
N ASP A 128 16.04 -8.74 5.70
CA ASP A 128 15.28 -9.00 6.93
C ASP A 128 14.07 -9.91 6.68
N LEU A 129 13.38 -9.72 5.53
CA LEU A 129 12.27 -10.58 5.11
C LEU A 129 12.73 -12.00 4.78
N ARG A 130 13.89 -12.18 4.15
CA ARG A 130 14.48 -13.50 3.92
C ARG A 130 14.83 -14.21 5.22
N ASP A 131 15.45 -13.48 6.13
CA ASP A 131 15.91 -14.01 7.42
C ASP A 131 14.75 -14.42 8.33
N SER A 132 13.53 -13.88 8.10
CA SER A 132 12.32 -14.33 8.78
C SER A 132 11.93 -15.78 8.45
N GLY A 133 12.41 -16.33 7.33
CA GLY A 133 12.05 -17.66 6.81
C GLY A 133 10.64 -17.75 6.21
N ALA A 134 9.84 -16.68 6.31
CA ALA A 134 8.47 -16.61 5.77
C ALA A 134 8.09 -15.15 5.46
N GLY A 135 8.91 -14.47 4.66
CA GLY A 135 8.76 -13.06 4.34
C GLY A 135 7.69 -12.76 3.29
N ASP A 136 7.10 -11.57 3.36
CA ASP A 136 6.15 -11.05 2.36
C ASP A 136 6.54 -9.64 1.92
N VAL A 137 6.57 -9.40 0.62
CA VAL A 137 6.52 -8.08 0.02
C VAL A 137 5.17 -7.93 -0.64
N LEU A 138 4.29 -7.10 -0.08
CA LEU A 138 3.01 -6.77 -0.68
C LEU A 138 3.09 -5.35 -1.27
N VAL A 139 2.72 -5.22 -2.55
CA VAL A 139 2.67 -3.93 -3.25
C VAL A 139 1.22 -3.59 -3.56
N LEU A 140 0.78 -2.44 -3.06
CA LEU A 140 -0.53 -1.89 -3.38
C LEU A 140 -0.41 -1.02 -4.63
N THR A 141 -0.68 -1.62 -5.79
CA THR A 141 -0.66 -0.92 -7.06
C THR A 141 -1.98 -0.18 -7.32
N SER A 142 -2.62 -0.41 -8.42
CA SER A 142 -3.93 0.12 -8.81
C SER A 142 -4.39 -0.57 -10.10
N THR A 143 -5.68 -0.51 -10.43
CA THR A 143 -6.14 -0.80 -11.79
C THR A 143 -5.48 0.13 -12.83
N ALA A 144 -4.98 1.30 -12.42
CA ALA A 144 -4.13 2.18 -13.23
C ALA A 144 -2.76 1.55 -13.60
N ALA A 145 -2.35 0.45 -12.97
CA ALA A 145 -1.17 -0.32 -13.34
C ALA A 145 -1.45 -1.37 -14.43
N LEU A 146 -2.70 -1.52 -14.84
CA LEU A 146 -3.16 -2.55 -15.78
C LEU A 146 -3.74 -1.97 -17.07
N ASP A 147 -4.20 -0.72 -17.02
CA ASP A 147 -4.90 -0.07 -18.13
C ASP A 147 -4.75 1.46 -18.04
N THR A 148 -5.00 2.15 -19.13
CA THR A 148 -4.87 3.60 -19.26
C THR A 148 -6.23 4.31 -19.25
N TYR A 149 -6.23 5.61 -18.97
CA TYR A 149 -7.42 6.46 -19.06
C TYR A 149 -7.02 7.94 -19.28
N PRO A 150 -7.87 8.75 -19.93
CA PRO A 150 -7.62 10.18 -20.11
C PRO A 150 -7.39 10.91 -18.77
N GLY A 151 -6.42 11.82 -18.73
CA GLY A 151 -6.04 12.54 -17.52
C GLY A 151 -5.30 11.68 -16.47
N GLY A 152 -5.00 10.42 -16.79
CA GLY A 152 -4.28 9.51 -15.90
C GLY A 152 -2.79 9.35 -16.19
N GLY A 153 -2.26 9.96 -17.26
CA GLY A 153 -0.98 9.62 -17.85
C GLY A 153 0.17 9.46 -16.86
N GLY A 154 0.46 10.46 -16.04
CA GLY A 154 1.57 10.40 -15.08
C GLY A 154 1.37 9.34 -13.98
N TYR A 155 0.14 9.24 -13.43
CA TYR A 155 -0.18 8.25 -12.42
C TYR A 155 -0.16 6.82 -12.99
N VAL A 156 -0.73 6.64 -14.17
CA VAL A 156 -0.72 5.36 -14.90
C VAL A 156 0.72 4.91 -15.17
N ALA A 157 1.57 5.79 -15.68
CA ALA A 157 2.98 5.48 -15.93
C ALA A 157 3.70 5.06 -14.64
N ALA A 158 3.50 5.79 -13.54
CA ALA A 158 4.09 5.47 -12.24
C ALA A 158 3.58 4.11 -11.72
N LYS A 159 2.28 3.83 -11.78
CA LYS A 159 1.71 2.58 -11.29
C LYS A 159 2.08 1.37 -12.16
N HIS A 160 2.22 1.52 -13.47
CA HIS A 160 2.80 0.49 -14.33
C HIS A 160 4.25 0.19 -13.93
N ALA A 161 5.07 1.23 -13.71
CA ALA A 161 6.44 1.05 -13.28
C ALA A 161 6.55 0.41 -11.88
N GLU A 162 5.70 0.80 -10.93
CA GLU A 162 5.62 0.16 -9.61
C GLU A 162 5.26 -1.33 -9.71
N ARG A 163 4.32 -1.67 -10.60
CA ARG A 163 3.98 -3.07 -10.88
C ARG A 163 5.16 -3.85 -11.43
N VAL A 164 5.99 -3.25 -12.30
CA VAL A 164 7.20 -3.90 -12.82
C VAL A 164 8.17 -4.24 -11.69
N VAL A 165 8.29 -3.41 -10.64
CA VAL A 165 9.09 -3.74 -9.45
C VAL A 165 8.60 -5.03 -8.81
N ALA A 166 7.28 -5.16 -8.57
CA ALA A 166 6.70 -6.35 -7.95
C ALA A 166 6.87 -7.60 -8.83
N THR A 167 6.55 -7.50 -10.12
CA THR A 167 6.59 -8.65 -11.05
C THR A 167 8.01 -9.13 -11.30
N THR A 168 8.98 -8.23 -11.43
CA THR A 168 10.39 -8.57 -11.61
C THR A 168 10.96 -9.18 -10.33
N LEU A 169 10.69 -8.58 -9.17
CA LEU A 169 11.15 -9.11 -7.90
C LEU A 169 10.64 -10.53 -7.65
N ARG A 170 9.42 -10.85 -8.06
CA ARG A 170 8.86 -12.21 -7.96
C ARG A 170 9.67 -13.22 -8.76
N LEU A 171 10.14 -12.86 -9.96
CA LEU A 171 10.99 -13.74 -10.77
C LEU A 171 12.37 -13.94 -10.13
N GLU A 172 12.94 -12.87 -9.54
CA GLU A 172 14.27 -12.90 -8.94
C GLU A 172 14.30 -13.67 -7.60
N LEU A 173 13.16 -13.77 -6.89
CA LEU A 173 13.04 -14.42 -5.59
C LEU A 173 12.54 -15.87 -5.66
N VAL A 174 12.38 -16.43 -6.86
CA VAL A 174 11.96 -17.83 -7.01
C VAL A 174 12.86 -18.77 -6.18
N GLY A 175 12.22 -19.62 -5.36
CA GLY A 175 12.92 -20.56 -4.46
C GLY A 175 13.43 -19.95 -3.15
N GLN A 176 13.25 -18.65 -2.93
CA GLN A 176 13.57 -17.98 -1.66
C GLN A 176 12.34 -17.93 -0.74
N PRO A 177 12.53 -17.81 0.59
CA PRO A 177 11.42 -17.80 1.54
C PRO A 177 10.73 -16.42 1.61
N VAL A 178 10.43 -15.81 0.47
CA VAL A 178 9.75 -14.53 0.35
C VAL A 178 8.69 -14.59 -0.73
N ARG A 179 7.45 -14.23 -0.38
CA ARG A 179 6.36 -14.05 -1.34
C ARG A 179 6.33 -12.60 -1.84
N VAL A 180 5.96 -12.41 -3.10
CA VAL A 180 5.70 -11.08 -3.67
C VAL A 180 4.26 -11.01 -4.13
N LEU A 181 3.44 -10.27 -3.41
CA LEU A 181 2.00 -10.17 -3.60
C LEU A 181 1.64 -8.80 -4.18
N GLU A 182 0.64 -8.76 -5.04
CA GLU A 182 0.14 -7.52 -5.63
C GLU A 182 -1.36 -7.40 -5.43
N ILE A 183 -1.82 -6.23 -4.94
CA ILE A 183 -3.23 -5.89 -4.88
C ILE A 183 -3.43 -4.61 -5.70
N ALA A 184 -4.36 -4.66 -6.65
CA ALA A 184 -4.65 -3.59 -7.60
C ALA A 184 -6.11 -3.09 -7.43
N PRO A 185 -6.36 -2.14 -6.52
CA PRO A 185 -7.69 -1.56 -6.34
C PRO A 185 -8.10 -0.68 -7.52
N GLY A 186 -9.39 -0.66 -7.80
CA GLY A 186 -10.03 0.30 -8.68
C GLY A 186 -10.44 1.57 -7.94
N MET A 187 -11.71 1.97 -8.07
CA MET A 187 -12.24 3.18 -7.46
C MET A 187 -12.50 2.96 -5.96
N VAL A 188 -11.61 3.48 -5.13
CA VAL A 188 -11.72 3.46 -3.67
C VAL A 188 -12.00 4.87 -3.18
N GLN A 189 -13.12 5.07 -2.51
CA GLN A 189 -13.44 6.35 -1.87
C GLN A 189 -12.70 6.43 -0.54
N THR A 190 -11.67 7.28 -0.50
CA THR A 190 -10.89 7.57 0.70
C THR A 190 -10.93 9.05 1.01
N GLU A 191 -10.63 9.40 2.24
CA GLU A 191 -10.68 10.78 2.76
C GLU A 191 -9.83 11.77 1.93
N GLU A 192 -8.66 11.34 1.41
CA GLU A 192 -7.65 12.27 0.91
C GLU A 192 -7.13 12.00 -0.51
N PHE A 193 -7.33 10.81 -1.08
CA PHE A 193 -6.69 10.49 -2.36
C PHE A 193 -7.11 11.43 -3.50
N SER A 194 -8.42 11.57 -3.73
CA SER A 194 -8.93 12.46 -4.77
C SER A 194 -8.69 13.93 -4.45
N LEU A 195 -8.83 14.31 -3.17
CA LEU A 195 -8.56 15.67 -2.70
C LEU A 195 -7.10 16.08 -2.96
N ASN A 196 -6.13 15.24 -2.58
CA ASN A 196 -4.71 15.51 -2.81
C ASN A 196 -4.35 15.50 -4.29
N ARG A 197 -4.95 14.58 -5.08
CA ARG A 197 -4.75 14.51 -6.53
C ARG A 197 -5.17 15.79 -7.23
N LEU A 198 -6.29 16.38 -6.80
CA LEU A 198 -6.92 17.54 -7.41
C LEU A 198 -6.56 18.86 -6.69
N GLY A 199 -5.42 18.89 -5.98
CA GLY A 199 -4.87 20.12 -5.41
C GLY A 199 -5.69 20.72 -4.27
N GLY A 200 -6.52 19.90 -3.59
CA GLY A 200 -7.38 20.37 -2.49
C GLY A 200 -8.78 20.82 -2.93
N ASP A 201 -9.12 20.68 -4.21
CA ASP A 201 -10.47 20.99 -4.72
C ASP A 201 -11.46 19.89 -4.26
N ALA A 202 -12.25 20.22 -3.23
CA ALA A 202 -13.20 19.30 -2.62
C ALA A 202 -14.36 18.95 -3.56
N ASP A 203 -14.85 19.92 -4.34
CA ASP A 203 -15.96 19.72 -5.27
C ASP A 203 -15.55 18.79 -6.42
N ALA A 204 -14.35 18.98 -6.96
CA ALA A 204 -13.80 18.11 -7.97
C ALA A 204 -13.51 16.70 -7.40
N ALA A 205 -13.04 16.59 -6.16
CA ALA A 205 -12.80 15.30 -5.50
C ALA A 205 -14.09 14.53 -5.27
N GLU A 206 -15.17 15.19 -4.84
CA GLU A 206 -16.49 14.59 -4.69
C GLU A 206 -17.08 14.15 -6.03
N ALA A 207 -16.89 14.97 -7.07
CA ALA A 207 -17.38 14.68 -8.42
C ALA A 207 -16.83 13.37 -9.01
N VAL A 208 -15.65 12.92 -8.55
CA VAL A 208 -15.08 11.63 -8.97
C VAL A 208 -16.03 10.47 -8.65
N TYR A 209 -16.71 10.53 -7.50
CA TYR A 209 -17.57 9.46 -7.00
C TYR A 209 -19.07 9.71 -7.27
N ARG A 210 -19.45 10.88 -7.79
CA ARG A 210 -20.85 11.24 -8.01
C ARG A 210 -21.56 10.23 -8.89
N GLY A 211 -22.71 9.73 -8.40
CA GLY A 211 -23.54 8.75 -9.09
C GLY A 211 -22.98 7.32 -9.10
N VAL A 212 -21.81 7.08 -8.51
CA VAL A 212 -21.25 5.72 -8.37
C VAL A 212 -21.92 5.04 -7.18
N ALA A 213 -22.67 3.97 -7.45
CA ALA A 213 -23.25 3.19 -6.37
C ALA A 213 -22.15 2.37 -5.66
N GLU A 214 -22.01 2.56 -4.35
CA GLU A 214 -21.13 1.76 -3.48
C GLU A 214 -19.69 1.66 -4.04
N PRO A 215 -18.92 2.77 -4.14
CA PRO A 215 -17.49 2.68 -4.40
C PRO A 215 -16.81 1.86 -3.31
N LEU A 216 -15.67 1.22 -3.62
CA LEU A 216 -14.89 0.57 -2.56
C LEU A 216 -14.53 1.58 -1.48
N VAL A 217 -14.45 1.09 -0.24
CA VAL A 217 -13.90 1.83 0.90
C VAL A 217 -12.53 1.28 1.28
N ALA A 218 -11.81 1.99 2.12
CA ALA A 218 -10.46 1.59 2.55
C ALA A 218 -10.44 0.20 3.21
N GLU A 219 -11.48 -0.13 3.95
CA GLU A 219 -11.67 -1.38 4.66
C GLU A 219 -11.77 -2.59 3.72
N ASP A 220 -12.40 -2.45 2.55
CA ASP A 220 -12.48 -3.53 1.55
C ASP A 220 -11.09 -3.94 1.06
N VAL A 221 -10.22 -2.94 0.86
CA VAL A 221 -8.84 -3.19 0.41
C VAL A 221 -7.99 -3.73 1.56
N ALA A 222 -8.17 -3.23 2.78
CA ALA A 222 -7.49 -3.73 3.97
C ALA A 222 -7.84 -5.20 4.25
N ASP A 223 -9.10 -5.59 4.02
CA ASP A 223 -9.55 -6.98 4.12
C ASP A 223 -8.84 -7.89 3.13
N ALA A 224 -8.72 -7.45 1.88
CA ALA A 224 -7.99 -8.18 0.84
C ALA A 224 -6.49 -8.31 1.16
N VAL A 225 -5.85 -7.27 1.71
CA VAL A 225 -4.46 -7.30 2.17
C VAL A 225 -4.29 -8.34 3.28
N ALA A 226 -5.13 -8.28 4.31
CA ALA A 226 -5.08 -9.23 5.43
C ALA A 226 -5.33 -10.66 4.97
N TRP A 227 -6.31 -10.88 4.07
CA TRP A 227 -6.57 -12.19 3.48
C TRP A 227 -5.36 -12.71 2.71
N ALA A 228 -4.73 -11.92 1.86
CA ALA A 228 -3.56 -12.34 1.08
C ALA A 228 -2.38 -12.73 1.98
N LEU A 229 -2.10 -11.93 3.01
CA LEU A 229 -1.04 -12.19 3.99
C LEU A 229 -1.32 -13.42 4.86
N SER A 230 -2.59 -13.77 5.11
CA SER A 230 -2.99 -14.94 5.92
C SER A 230 -2.92 -16.27 5.17
N ARG A 231 -2.66 -16.29 3.86
CA ARG A 231 -2.55 -17.54 3.11
C ARG A 231 -1.33 -18.35 3.58
N PRO A 232 -1.38 -19.69 3.51
CA PRO A 232 -0.20 -20.52 3.75
C PRO A 232 0.98 -20.04 2.91
N HIS A 233 2.20 -20.04 3.46
CA HIS A 233 3.35 -19.36 2.84
C HIS A 233 3.75 -19.89 1.46
N HIS A 234 3.35 -21.13 1.12
CA HIS A 234 3.56 -21.68 -0.24
C HIS A 234 2.56 -21.15 -1.28
N VAL A 235 1.55 -20.38 -0.86
CA VAL A 235 0.55 -19.75 -1.74
C VAL A 235 0.93 -18.29 -1.97
N ASN A 236 1.35 -17.96 -3.19
CA ASN A 236 1.59 -16.58 -3.59
C ASN A 236 0.34 -16.01 -4.29
N VAL A 237 -0.09 -14.82 -3.91
CA VAL A 237 -1.16 -14.09 -4.59
C VAL A 237 -0.50 -13.11 -5.56
N ASP A 238 -0.28 -13.54 -6.79
CA ASP A 238 0.47 -12.79 -7.79
C ASP A 238 -0.17 -11.46 -8.15
N LEU A 239 -1.50 -11.44 -8.25
CA LEU A 239 -2.30 -10.26 -8.53
C LEU A 239 -3.73 -10.48 -8.06
N MET A 240 -4.23 -9.55 -7.26
CA MET A 240 -5.66 -9.47 -6.91
C MET A 240 -6.19 -8.10 -7.36
N VAL A 241 -7.17 -8.11 -8.26
CA VAL A 241 -7.83 -6.91 -8.75
C VAL A 241 -9.17 -6.75 -8.05
N LEU A 242 -9.39 -5.59 -7.44
CA LEU A 242 -10.62 -5.25 -6.73
C LEU A 242 -11.28 -4.05 -7.41
N ARG A 243 -12.54 -4.17 -7.76
CA ARG A 243 -13.35 -3.05 -8.28
C ARG A 243 -14.70 -3.02 -7.59
N PRO A 244 -15.30 -1.84 -7.39
CA PRO A 244 -16.71 -1.79 -7.04
C PRO A 244 -17.53 -2.41 -8.17
N ARG A 245 -18.66 -2.98 -7.85
CA ARG A 245 -19.57 -3.58 -8.85
C ARG A 245 -19.96 -2.61 -9.97
N ALA A 246 -19.99 -1.33 -9.68
CA ALA A 246 -20.28 -0.28 -10.65
C ALA A 246 -19.14 0.01 -11.63
N GLN A 247 -17.92 -0.51 -11.42
CA GLN A 247 -16.74 -0.23 -12.25
C GLN A 247 -16.33 -1.46 -13.06
N ALA A 248 -16.46 -1.40 -14.39
CA ALA A 248 -15.99 -2.46 -15.28
C ALA A 248 -14.52 -2.24 -15.74
N SER A 249 -14.12 -0.99 -15.98
CA SER A 249 -12.74 -0.60 -16.35
C SER A 249 -12.38 0.76 -15.76
N ASN A 250 -11.19 1.28 -16.07
CA ASN A 250 -10.81 2.63 -15.63
C ASN A 250 -11.64 3.74 -16.30
N THR A 251 -12.35 3.43 -17.38
CA THR A 251 -13.17 4.38 -18.17
C THR A 251 -14.65 4.04 -18.20
N VAL A 252 -15.03 2.82 -17.85
CA VAL A 252 -16.42 2.35 -17.86
C VAL A 252 -16.92 2.17 -16.43
N VAL A 253 -17.72 3.14 -15.98
CA VAL A 253 -18.31 3.18 -14.64
C VAL A 253 -19.80 3.47 -14.77
N ALA A 254 -20.64 2.62 -14.18
CA ALA A 254 -22.07 2.88 -14.09
C ALA A 254 -22.33 4.01 -13.08
N ARG A 255 -23.09 5.01 -13.50
CA ARG A 255 -23.52 6.13 -12.66
C ARG A 255 -25.02 6.24 -12.67
N THR A 256 -25.63 6.45 -11.51
CA THR A 256 -27.03 6.86 -11.38
C THR A 256 -27.13 8.37 -11.49
N GLU A 257 -28.23 8.86 -12.08
CA GLU A 257 -28.52 10.30 -12.14
C GLU A 257 -28.76 10.90 -10.76
#